data_dd7c417c817465fa7ed65fd0d70dbd8f
#
_entry.id   dd7c417c817465fa7ed65fd0d70dbd8f
#
_cell.length_a   1.000
_cell.length_b   1.000
_cell.length_c   1.000
_cell.angle_alpha   90.00
_cell.angle_beta   90.00
_cell.angle_gamma   90.00
#
_symmetry.space_group_name_H-M   'P 1'
#
loop_
_entity.id
_entity.type
_entity.pdbx_description
1 polymer ?
#
loop_
_entity_poly.entity_id
_entity_poly.type
_entity_poly.pdbx_seq_one_letter_code
_entity_poly.pdbx_strand_id
1 'polypeptide(L)'
;PSELQYIEKYDGYCIDSTHPSMTEGERVIYLTFDAGYENGNVARILDVLKEKNVPAAFFILENLVQSNGELVRRMAVEGHLVCNHTARHRDMTKMDRDGFAAELAAMEKVYTESTGEKLAPYYRPPEGKTNENNLRWAKELGYKTVFWSYAYADWDNERQMEPAKALDKLLT
;
A
#
# COMPACT_ATOMS: atom_id res chain seq x y z
N PRO A 1 5.36 -24.53 9.11
CA PRO A 1 5.57 -23.11 9.12
C PRO A 1 4.23 -22.43 8.87
N SER A 2 3.88 -21.47 9.71
CA SER A 2 2.67 -20.67 9.46
C SER A 2 2.88 -19.87 8.17
N GLU A 3 1.79 -19.53 7.47
CA GLU A 3 1.87 -18.69 6.25
C GLU A 3 2.60 -17.36 6.52
N LEU A 4 2.51 -16.81 7.73
CA LEU A 4 3.22 -15.63 8.17
C LEU A 4 4.75 -15.80 8.18
N GLN A 5 5.27 -16.92 8.69
CA GLN A 5 6.74 -17.19 8.70
C GLN A 5 7.31 -17.29 7.28
N TYR A 6 6.51 -17.80 6.35
CA TYR A 6 6.89 -17.89 4.95
C TYR A 6 7.02 -16.48 4.32
N ILE A 7 6.09 -15.60 4.61
CA ILE A 7 6.08 -14.22 4.11
C ILE A 7 7.23 -13.42 4.72
N GLU A 8 7.45 -13.52 6.04
CA GLU A 8 8.51 -12.81 6.78
C GLU A 8 9.94 -13.17 6.29
N LYS A 9 10.16 -14.42 5.86
CA LYS A 9 11.44 -14.83 5.26
C LYS A 9 11.88 -13.95 4.09
N TYR A 10 10.92 -13.39 3.37
CA TYR A 10 11.14 -12.53 2.20
C TYR A 10 10.81 -11.06 2.46
N ASP A 11 10.95 -10.60 3.72
CA ASP A 11 10.61 -9.21 4.11
C ASP A 11 9.17 -8.82 3.73
N GLY A 12 8.24 -9.75 3.93
CA GLY A 12 6.80 -9.51 3.77
C GLY A 12 6.12 -9.36 5.13
N TYR A 13 5.17 -8.45 5.24
CA TYR A 13 4.55 -8.09 6.51
C TYR A 13 3.02 -7.95 6.37
N CYS A 14 2.29 -8.58 7.28
CA CYS A 14 0.86 -8.35 7.53
C CYS A 14 0.65 -7.59 8.83
N ILE A 15 1.54 -7.81 9.79
CA ILE A 15 1.53 -7.24 11.13
C ILE A 15 2.98 -6.86 11.47
N ASP A 16 3.17 -5.72 12.11
CA ASP A 16 4.47 -5.36 12.68
C ASP A 16 4.59 -5.95 14.09
N SER A 17 5.10 -7.18 14.18
CA SER A 17 5.34 -7.87 15.44
C SER A 17 6.53 -7.33 16.25
N THR A 18 7.30 -6.39 15.67
CA THR A 18 8.50 -5.81 16.30
C THR A 18 8.23 -4.48 16.99
N HIS A 19 7.03 -3.90 16.80
CA HIS A 19 6.70 -2.60 17.42
C HIS A 19 6.64 -2.71 18.95
N PRO A 20 7.38 -1.86 19.68
CA PRO A 20 7.45 -1.95 21.15
C PRO A 20 6.09 -1.91 21.86
N SER A 21 5.16 -1.12 21.37
CA SER A 21 3.80 -1.00 21.95
C SER A 21 3.00 -2.31 21.90
N MET A 22 3.32 -3.22 20.97
CA MET A 22 2.69 -4.55 20.93
C MET A 22 3.02 -5.41 22.15
N THR A 23 4.17 -5.15 22.80
CA THR A 23 4.61 -5.83 24.02
C THR A 23 4.15 -5.14 25.29
N GLU A 24 3.79 -3.86 25.21
CA GLU A 24 3.38 -3.02 26.35
C GLU A 24 1.85 -2.89 26.49
N GLY A 25 1.08 -3.54 25.61
CA GLY A 25 -0.39 -3.52 25.64
C GLY A 25 -1.03 -2.31 24.96
N GLU A 26 -0.25 -1.43 24.36
CA GLU A 26 -0.76 -0.38 23.49
C GLU A 26 -1.15 -0.96 22.13
N ARG A 27 -2.27 -0.47 21.57
CA ARG A 27 -2.71 -0.87 20.23
C ARG A 27 -2.24 0.15 19.20
N VAL A 28 -1.50 -0.31 18.20
CA VAL A 28 -1.04 0.51 17.08
C VAL A 28 -1.71 0.04 15.79
N ILE A 29 -2.26 0.98 15.04
CA ILE A 29 -2.87 0.74 13.73
C ILE A 29 -2.07 1.51 12.69
N TYR A 30 -1.64 0.83 11.64
CA TYR A 30 -1.05 1.43 10.45
C TYR A 30 -2.13 1.59 9.39
N LEU A 31 -2.50 2.84 9.09
CA LEU A 31 -3.46 3.13 8.02
C LEU A 31 -2.78 3.02 6.66
N THR A 32 -3.35 2.20 5.80
CA THR A 32 -2.87 2.03 4.43
C THR A 32 -4.01 2.12 3.43
N PHE A 33 -3.77 2.74 2.30
CA PHE A 33 -4.74 2.94 1.24
C PHE A 33 -4.17 2.48 -0.10
N ASP A 34 -4.94 1.68 -0.84
CA ASP A 34 -4.63 1.33 -2.21
C ASP A 34 -5.39 2.30 -3.13
N ALA A 35 -4.68 3.08 -3.93
CA ALA A 35 -5.28 4.15 -4.72
C ALA A 35 -4.81 4.12 -6.17
N GLY A 36 -5.71 3.76 -7.07
CA GLY A 36 -5.47 3.76 -8.53
C GLY A 36 -6.20 4.85 -9.28
N TYR A 37 -7.27 5.38 -8.68
CA TYR A 37 -8.17 6.37 -9.27
C TYR A 37 -8.58 7.40 -8.22
N GLU A 38 -8.93 8.59 -8.69
CA GLU A 38 -9.56 9.63 -7.89
C GLU A 38 -11.03 9.77 -8.30
N ASN A 39 -11.92 9.63 -7.33
CA ASN A 39 -13.36 9.83 -7.49
C ASN A 39 -13.92 10.78 -6.40
N GLY A 40 -13.08 11.66 -5.85
CA GLY A 40 -13.38 12.56 -4.74
C GLY A 40 -13.02 12.00 -3.37
N ASN A 41 -12.63 10.73 -3.26
CA ASN A 41 -12.33 10.10 -1.98
C ASN A 41 -10.89 10.32 -1.51
N VAL A 42 -9.91 10.24 -2.41
CA VAL A 42 -8.49 10.41 -2.04
C VAL A 42 -8.24 11.81 -1.47
N ALA A 43 -8.78 12.85 -2.11
CA ALA A 43 -8.66 14.22 -1.61
C ALA A 43 -9.29 14.37 -0.21
N ARG A 44 -10.48 13.80 0.02
CA ARG A 44 -11.16 13.84 1.32
C ARG A 44 -10.43 13.07 2.41
N ILE A 45 -9.84 11.91 2.07
CA ILE A 45 -9.00 11.13 2.99
C ILE A 45 -7.79 11.96 3.42
N LEU A 46 -7.10 12.60 2.48
CA LEU A 46 -5.98 13.49 2.78
C LEU A 46 -6.37 14.65 3.69
N ASP A 47 -7.56 15.25 3.46
CA ASP A 47 -8.07 16.32 4.31
C ASP A 47 -8.27 15.86 5.76
N VAL A 48 -8.86 14.69 5.95
CA VAL A 48 -9.09 14.10 7.28
C VAL A 48 -7.77 13.72 7.96
N LEU A 49 -6.84 13.09 7.24
CA LEU A 49 -5.53 12.72 7.77
C LEU A 49 -4.75 13.97 8.22
N LYS A 50 -4.83 15.05 7.45
CA LYS A 50 -4.22 16.32 7.79
C LYS A 50 -4.88 16.96 9.01
N GLU A 51 -6.21 17.03 9.06
CA GLU A 51 -6.97 17.54 10.21
C GLU A 51 -6.63 16.81 11.51
N LYS A 52 -6.51 15.47 11.43
CA LYS A 52 -6.21 14.62 12.58
C LYS A 52 -4.71 14.47 12.87
N ASN A 53 -3.84 15.02 12.02
CA ASN A 53 -2.40 14.86 12.10
C ASN A 53 -1.96 13.38 12.15
N VAL A 54 -2.55 12.57 11.28
CA VAL A 54 -2.29 11.12 11.20
C VAL A 54 -1.52 10.79 9.94
N PRO A 55 -0.31 10.20 10.02
CA PRO A 55 0.40 9.70 8.86
C PRO A 55 -0.25 8.41 8.34
N ALA A 56 -0.09 8.15 7.04
CA ALA A 56 -0.58 6.93 6.39
C ALA A 56 0.37 6.49 5.28
N ALA A 57 0.16 5.30 4.73
CA ALA A 57 0.85 4.81 3.54
C ALA A 57 -0.15 4.66 2.38
N PHE A 58 0.18 5.21 1.23
CA PHE A 58 -0.61 5.10 0.00
C PHE A 58 0.14 4.22 -0.98
N PHE A 59 -0.44 3.08 -1.33
CA PHE A 59 0.04 2.20 -2.40
C PHE A 59 -0.67 2.61 -3.69
N ILE A 60 0.07 3.21 -4.61
CA ILE A 60 -0.52 3.89 -5.76
C ILE A 60 -0.16 3.24 -7.10
N LEU A 61 -1.06 3.40 -8.07
CA LEU A 61 -0.89 2.99 -9.46
C LEU A 61 -0.42 4.16 -10.34
N GLU A 62 0.17 3.83 -11.47
CA GLU A 62 0.59 4.78 -12.51
C GLU A 62 -0.54 5.74 -12.93
N ASN A 63 -1.77 5.23 -13.08
CA ASN A 63 -2.92 6.03 -13.49
C ASN A 63 -3.21 7.19 -12.53
N LEU A 64 -3.08 6.99 -11.22
CA LEU A 64 -3.30 8.07 -10.25
C LEU A 64 -2.25 9.18 -10.40
N VAL A 65 -0.98 8.81 -10.65
CA VAL A 65 0.09 9.78 -10.87
C VAL A 65 -0.17 10.61 -12.13
N GLN A 66 -0.54 9.95 -13.22
CA GLN A 66 -0.78 10.59 -14.52
C GLN A 66 -2.00 11.51 -14.50
N SER A 67 -3.08 11.09 -13.84
CA SER A 67 -4.35 11.83 -13.84
C SER A 67 -4.45 12.86 -12.71
N ASN A 68 -3.79 12.64 -11.58
CA ASN A 68 -3.93 13.41 -10.34
C ASN A 68 -2.59 13.66 -9.65
N GLY A 69 -1.56 14.03 -10.42
CA GLY A 69 -0.20 14.25 -9.91
C GLY A 69 -0.10 15.24 -8.76
N GLU A 70 -1.01 16.22 -8.68
CA GLU A 70 -1.05 17.15 -7.55
C GLU A 70 -1.47 16.48 -6.24
N LEU A 71 -2.43 15.56 -6.26
CA LEU A 71 -2.81 14.78 -5.09
C LEU A 71 -1.66 13.86 -4.64
N VAL A 72 -0.96 13.27 -5.60
CA VAL A 72 0.20 12.42 -5.30
C VAL A 72 1.34 13.23 -4.68
N ARG A 73 1.62 14.44 -5.19
CA ARG A 73 2.57 15.36 -4.54
C ARG A 73 2.11 15.77 -3.14
N ARG A 74 0.81 16.02 -2.98
CA ARG A 74 0.22 16.35 -1.69
C ARG A 74 0.43 15.24 -0.66
N MET A 75 0.30 13.95 -1.05
CA MET A 75 0.58 12.81 -0.17
C MET A 75 2.00 12.90 0.43
N ALA A 76 3.00 13.13 -0.42
CA ALA A 76 4.40 13.23 0.03
C ALA A 76 4.64 14.46 0.92
N VAL A 77 4.14 15.63 0.51
CA VAL A 77 4.33 16.91 1.24
C VAL A 77 3.63 16.89 2.61
N GLU A 78 2.49 16.22 2.74
CA GLU A 78 1.76 16.09 4.00
C GLU A 78 2.32 14.97 4.92
N GLY A 79 3.45 14.34 4.53
CA GLY A 79 4.19 13.41 5.39
C GLY A 79 3.70 11.97 5.32
N HIS A 80 2.95 11.60 4.27
CA HIS A 80 2.54 10.23 4.04
C HIS A 80 3.62 9.46 3.26
N LEU A 81 3.67 8.15 3.44
CA LEU A 81 4.47 7.26 2.60
C LEU A 81 3.74 7.03 1.27
N VAL A 82 4.42 7.26 0.16
CA VAL A 82 3.93 6.90 -1.17
C VAL A 82 4.67 5.66 -1.64
N CYS A 83 3.93 4.58 -1.88
CA CYS A 83 4.43 3.23 -2.05
C CYS A 83 4.00 2.63 -3.39
N ASN A 84 4.67 1.56 -3.81
CA ASN A 84 4.46 0.91 -5.09
C ASN A 84 3.31 -0.11 -5.06
N HIS A 85 2.27 0.10 -5.88
CA HIS A 85 1.19 -0.88 -6.09
C HIS A 85 1.21 -1.46 -7.50
N THR A 86 2.35 -1.44 -8.18
CA THR A 86 2.59 -1.71 -9.61
C THR A 86 2.16 -0.57 -10.53
N ALA A 87 2.54 -0.65 -11.80
CA ALA A 87 2.09 0.33 -12.78
C ALA A 87 0.61 0.14 -13.15
N ARG A 88 0.20 -1.10 -13.45
CA ARG A 88 -1.07 -1.39 -14.12
C ARG A 88 -1.98 -2.37 -13.38
N HIS A 89 -1.73 -2.64 -12.12
CA HIS A 89 -2.54 -3.56 -11.29
C HIS A 89 -2.72 -4.96 -11.90
N ARG A 90 -1.69 -5.49 -12.53
CA ARG A 90 -1.72 -6.84 -13.13
C ARG A 90 -1.50 -7.93 -12.08
N ASP A 91 -1.95 -9.14 -12.39
CA ASP A 91 -1.62 -10.33 -11.61
C ASP A 91 -0.11 -10.65 -11.76
N MET A 92 0.66 -10.25 -10.76
CA MET A 92 2.12 -10.38 -10.75
C MET A 92 2.58 -11.83 -10.65
N THR A 93 1.71 -12.76 -10.22
CA THR A 93 2.04 -14.20 -10.12
C THR A 93 2.20 -14.88 -11.48
N LYS A 94 1.69 -14.24 -12.53
CA LYS A 94 1.75 -14.73 -13.92
C LYS A 94 2.95 -14.19 -14.70
N MET A 95 3.77 -13.37 -14.07
CA MET A 95 4.93 -12.74 -14.71
C MET A 95 6.20 -13.55 -14.44
N ASP A 96 7.14 -13.47 -15.38
CA ASP A 96 8.53 -13.81 -15.13
C ASP A 96 9.23 -12.69 -14.33
N ARG A 97 10.50 -12.91 -13.99
CA ARG A 97 11.29 -11.96 -13.19
C ARG A 97 11.40 -10.58 -13.87
N ASP A 98 11.64 -10.56 -15.18
CA ASP A 98 11.83 -9.31 -15.92
C ASP A 98 10.53 -8.53 -16.02
N GLY A 99 9.41 -9.19 -16.28
CA GLY A 99 8.07 -8.59 -16.28
C GLY A 99 7.68 -8.04 -14.91
N PHE A 100 7.98 -8.78 -13.84
CA PHE A 100 7.77 -8.33 -12.47
C PHE A 100 8.57 -7.06 -12.17
N ALA A 101 9.87 -7.06 -12.45
CA ALA A 101 10.74 -5.91 -12.24
C ALA A 101 10.31 -4.71 -13.09
N ALA A 102 9.89 -4.93 -14.34
CA ALA A 102 9.44 -3.87 -15.25
C ALA A 102 8.17 -3.16 -14.75
N GLU A 103 7.20 -3.88 -14.18
CA GLU A 103 5.98 -3.27 -13.61
C GLU A 103 6.31 -2.36 -12.40
N LEU A 104 7.24 -2.77 -11.53
CA LEU A 104 7.66 -1.94 -10.40
C LEU A 104 8.48 -0.73 -10.85
N ALA A 105 9.41 -0.93 -11.78
CA ALA A 105 10.25 0.14 -12.33
C ALA A 105 9.44 1.18 -13.12
N ALA A 106 8.39 0.76 -13.85
CA ALA A 106 7.50 1.67 -14.55
C ALA A 106 6.78 2.62 -13.58
N MET A 107 6.30 2.09 -12.44
CA MET A 107 5.68 2.90 -11.41
C MET A 107 6.66 3.90 -10.77
N GLU A 108 7.88 3.46 -10.44
CA GLU A 108 8.94 4.33 -9.92
C GLU A 108 9.26 5.47 -10.86
N LYS A 109 9.41 5.14 -12.15
CA LYS A 109 9.71 6.12 -13.19
C LYS A 109 8.65 7.21 -13.27
N VAL A 110 7.38 6.83 -13.42
CA VAL A 110 6.27 7.78 -13.53
C VAL A 110 6.17 8.67 -12.28
N TYR A 111 6.32 8.09 -11.11
CA TYR A 111 6.30 8.84 -9.85
C TYR A 111 7.46 9.85 -9.78
N THR A 112 8.69 9.42 -10.07
CA THR A 112 9.87 10.28 -10.02
C THR A 112 9.80 11.40 -11.06
N GLU A 113 9.35 11.10 -12.28
CA GLU A 113 9.17 12.11 -13.33
C GLU A 113 8.11 13.16 -12.96
N SER A 114 7.04 12.77 -12.26
CA SER A 114 5.97 13.68 -11.84
C SER A 114 6.31 14.50 -10.60
N THR A 115 7.04 13.94 -9.64
CA THR A 115 7.22 14.55 -8.31
C THR A 115 8.64 14.99 -8.02
N GLY A 116 9.64 14.45 -8.70
CA GLY A 116 11.06 14.60 -8.38
C GLY A 116 11.53 13.73 -7.20
N GLU A 117 10.62 12.98 -6.58
CA GLU A 117 10.86 12.18 -5.39
C GLU A 117 10.96 10.69 -5.74
N LYS A 118 11.44 9.88 -4.79
CA LYS A 118 11.46 8.42 -4.89
C LYS A 118 10.29 7.83 -4.11
N LEU A 119 9.73 6.72 -4.61
CA LEU A 119 8.78 5.93 -3.83
C LEU A 119 9.44 5.37 -2.56
N ALA A 120 8.66 5.26 -1.49
CA ALA A 120 9.08 4.51 -0.32
C ALA A 120 9.27 3.02 -0.69
N PRO A 121 10.22 2.29 -0.07
CA PRO A 121 10.61 0.94 -0.48
C PRO A 121 9.61 -0.13 -0.03
N TYR A 122 8.33 0.14 -0.22
CA TYR A 122 7.22 -0.75 0.11
C TYR A 122 6.41 -1.06 -1.12
N TYR A 123 6.07 -2.34 -1.28
CA TYR A 123 5.29 -2.87 -2.38
C TYR A 123 4.07 -3.62 -1.84
N ARG A 124 2.92 -3.42 -2.44
CA ARG A 124 1.73 -4.24 -2.17
C ARG A 124 1.29 -4.91 -3.45
N PRO A 125 1.21 -6.27 -3.47
CA PRO A 125 0.76 -6.97 -4.65
C PRO A 125 -0.72 -6.70 -4.93
N PRO A 126 -1.09 -6.49 -6.21
CA PRO A 126 -2.48 -6.39 -6.62
C PRO A 126 -3.33 -7.56 -6.08
N GLU A 127 -4.49 -7.24 -5.51
CA GLU A 127 -5.40 -8.20 -4.89
C GLU A 127 -4.76 -9.08 -3.78
N GLY A 128 -3.59 -8.73 -3.29
CA GLY A 128 -2.82 -9.55 -2.34
C GLY A 128 -2.25 -10.83 -2.94
N LYS A 129 -2.36 -11.03 -4.26
CA LYS A 129 -1.87 -12.23 -4.95
C LYS A 129 -0.34 -12.25 -5.01
N THR A 130 0.25 -13.31 -4.49
CA THR A 130 1.70 -13.48 -4.47
C THR A 130 2.09 -14.96 -4.57
N ASN A 131 3.35 -15.21 -4.85
CA ASN A 131 4.00 -16.51 -4.75
C ASN A 131 5.44 -16.33 -4.24
N GLU A 132 6.14 -17.42 -4.00
CA GLU A 132 7.52 -17.38 -3.46
C GLU A 132 8.49 -16.60 -4.35
N ASN A 133 8.36 -16.74 -5.67
CA ASN A 133 9.19 -16.00 -6.60
C ASN A 133 8.94 -14.49 -6.50
N ASN A 134 7.67 -14.06 -6.44
CA ASN A 134 7.33 -12.65 -6.31
C ASN A 134 7.89 -12.03 -5.03
N LEU A 135 7.76 -12.72 -3.89
CA LEU A 135 8.31 -12.28 -2.61
C LEU A 135 9.83 -12.15 -2.67
N ARG A 136 10.51 -13.16 -3.23
CA ARG A 136 11.95 -13.13 -3.39
C ARG A 136 12.41 -12.01 -4.30
N TRP A 137 11.78 -11.85 -5.47
CA TRP A 137 12.14 -10.78 -6.42
C TRP A 137 11.89 -9.39 -5.85
N ALA A 138 10.79 -9.17 -5.13
CA ALA A 138 10.53 -7.91 -4.43
C ALA A 138 11.66 -7.59 -3.44
N LYS A 139 12.07 -8.55 -2.62
CA LYS A 139 13.19 -8.41 -1.68
C LYS A 139 14.51 -8.11 -2.40
N GLU A 140 14.84 -8.85 -3.48
CA GLU A 140 16.04 -8.61 -4.30
C GLU A 140 16.07 -7.20 -4.91
N LEU A 141 14.90 -6.65 -5.24
CA LEU A 141 14.73 -5.28 -5.77
C LEU A 141 14.72 -4.22 -4.66
N GLY A 142 14.88 -4.60 -3.40
CA GLY A 142 14.93 -3.67 -2.26
C GLY A 142 13.57 -3.30 -1.67
N TYR A 143 12.50 -4.00 -2.04
CA TYR A 143 11.16 -3.79 -1.50
C TYR A 143 10.86 -4.66 -0.29
N LYS A 144 10.11 -4.10 0.64
CA LYS A 144 9.34 -4.85 1.63
C LYS A 144 7.92 -5.05 1.11
N THR A 145 7.43 -6.29 1.11
CA THR A 145 6.07 -6.60 0.64
C THR A 145 5.09 -6.44 1.80
N VAL A 146 4.09 -5.58 1.65
CA VAL A 146 3.12 -5.24 2.70
C VAL A 146 1.73 -5.72 2.32
N PHE A 147 1.14 -6.53 3.19
CA PHE A 147 -0.23 -7.02 3.09
C PHE A 147 -1.15 -6.27 4.06
N TRP A 148 -2.34 -6.81 4.32
CA TRP A 148 -3.28 -6.31 5.30
C TRP A 148 -3.38 -7.28 6.48
N SER A 149 -3.56 -6.78 7.69
CA SER A 149 -4.10 -7.55 8.81
C SER A 149 -5.62 -7.53 8.81
N TYR A 150 -6.21 -6.44 8.30
CA TYR A 150 -7.63 -6.27 8.08
C TYR A 150 -7.91 -5.48 6.79
N ALA A 151 -8.85 -5.95 5.98
CA ALA A 151 -9.35 -5.27 4.80
C ALA A 151 -10.82 -5.62 4.55
N TYR A 152 -11.52 -4.77 3.80
CA TYR A 152 -12.88 -5.02 3.33
C TYR A 152 -13.05 -4.46 1.91
N ALA A 153 -14.17 -4.81 1.24
CA ALA A 153 -14.43 -4.41 -0.14
C ALA A 153 -14.84 -2.92 -0.22
N ASP A 154 -13.90 -2.01 0.02
CA ASP A 154 -14.09 -0.56 0.00
C ASP A 154 -14.20 0.04 -1.41
N TRP A 155 -13.80 -0.72 -2.43
CA TRP A 155 -13.93 -0.35 -3.84
C TRP A 155 -15.37 -0.50 -4.40
N ASP A 156 -16.25 -1.24 -3.71
CA ASP A 156 -17.63 -1.47 -4.13
C ASP A 156 -18.55 -0.41 -3.52
N ASN A 157 -18.84 0.64 -4.28
CA ASN A 157 -19.68 1.75 -3.84
C ASN A 157 -21.12 1.36 -3.47
N GLU A 158 -21.61 0.20 -3.96
CA GLU A 158 -22.96 -0.29 -3.67
C GLU A 158 -23.02 -1.15 -2.40
N ARG A 159 -21.85 -1.57 -1.88
CA ARG A 159 -21.74 -2.49 -0.73
C ARG A 159 -20.85 -1.95 0.38
N GLN A 160 -20.87 -0.65 0.56
CA GLN A 160 -20.09 -0.04 1.63
C GLN A 160 -20.58 -0.48 3.00
N MET A 161 -19.64 -0.83 3.88
CA MET A 161 -19.95 -1.13 5.27
C MET A 161 -20.36 0.15 6.00
N GLU A 162 -21.39 0.05 6.83
CA GLU A 162 -21.75 1.16 7.73
C GLU A 162 -20.54 1.62 8.55
N PRO A 163 -20.23 2.93 8.62
CA PRO A 163 -19.01 3.43 9.27
C PRO A 163 -18.82 2.94 10.71
N ALA A 164 -19.90 2.87 11.49
CA ALA A 164 -19.85 2.38 12.87
C ALA A 164 -19.42 0.91 12.95
N LYS A 165 -19.90 0.06 12.03
CA LYS A 165 -19.51 -1.35 11.95
C LYS A 165 -18.08 -1.54 11.47
N ALA A 166 -17.63 -0.69 10.53
CA ALA A 166 -16.25 -0.70 10.07
C ALA A 166 -15.30 -0.34 11.22
N LEU A 167 -15.63 0.70 11.97
CA LEU A 167 -14.86 1.13 13.13
C LEU A 167 -14.79 0.06 14.23
N ASP A 168 -15.92 -0.56 14.56
CA ASP A 168 -15.98 -1.65 15.56
C ASP A 168 -15.05 -2.80 15.19
N LYS A 169 -15.05 -3.21 13.92
CA LYS A 169 -14.15 -4.26 13.42
C LYS A 169 -12.66 -3.89 13.42
N LEU A 170 -12.35 -2.61 13.25
CA LEU A 170 -10.95 -2.14 13.30
C LEU A 170 -10.42 -2.06 14.74
N LEU A 171 -11.29 -1.92 15.73
CA LEU A 171 -10.93 -1.76 17.13
C LEU A 171 -11.00 -3.06 17.95
N THR A 172 -11.55 -4.13 17.40
CA THR A 172 -11.62 -5.46 18.05
C THR A 172 -10.52 -6.39 17.60
#